data_6d13577dc932e89df7fe19f1df202350
#
_entry.id   6d13577dc932e89df7fe19f1df202350
#
_cell.length_a   1.000
_cell.length_b   1.000
_cell.length_c   1.000
_cell.angle_alpha   90.00
_cell.angle_beta   90.00
_cell.angle_gamma   90.00
#
_symmetry.space_group_name_H-M   'P 1'
#
loop_
_entity.id
_entity.type
_entity.pdbx_description
1 polymer ?
#
loop_
_entity_poly.entity_id
_entity_poly.type
_entity_poly.pdbx_seq_one_letter_code
_entity_poly.pdbx_strand_id
1 'polypeptide(L)'
;MNGDIYVDNGENGRVDMWTLNATKSVPVMYVNGSCSSLFIDIDNTLYCSLGKLDQVIKRSLNSVSNTTTIVAGNGSPGSASHMLDIPWGIFVDAKFNLYVADCGNNRIQRFQLGQLNGTTLAGNGAPGTIILSCPSRIVLDDDGYLFIVDMLNHRIIGSGPHGFRCVVGCSGEGSASNQLFFPTSFSFDSYGNMFVTDTRNTRIQKFFLSINFCGK
;
A
#
# COMPACT_ATOMS: atom_id res chain seq x y z
N MET A 1 12.70 -14.12 5.63
CA MET A 1 11.44 -14.57 4.97
C MET A 1 11.74 -15.89 4.29
N ASN A 2 10.86 -16.88 4.40
CA ASN A 2 11.12 -18.25 3.96
C ASN A 2 10.87 -18.49 2.45
N GLY A 3 10.63 -17.43 1.68
CA GLY A 3 10.24 -17.50 0.26
C GLY A 3 8.77 -17.89 0.04
N ASP A 4 7.94 -17.85 1.07
CA ASP A 4 6.51 -18.11 0.98
C ASP A 4 5.79 -17.01 0.22
N ILE A 5 4.80 -17.37 -0.60
CA ILE A 5 3.96 -16.48 -1.38
C ILE A 5 2.54 -16.49 -0.81
N TYR A 6 1.98 -15.31 -0.59
CA TYR A 6 0.62 -15.14 -0.09
C TYR A 6 -0.26 -14.56 -1.18
N VAL A 7 -1.38 -15.20 -1.44
CA VAL A 7 -2.29 -14.87 -2.54
C VAL A 7 -3.70 -14.68 -2.00
N ASP A 8 -4.31 -13.53 -2.29
CA ASP A 8 -5.73 -13.33 -2.09
C ASP A 8 -6.52 -14.19 -3.08
N ASN A 9 -7.38 -15.06 -2.54
CA ASN A 9 -8.32 -15.87 -3.31
C ASN A 9 -9.73 -15.29 -3.12
N GLY A 10 -9.93 -14.07 -3.62
CA GLY A 10 -11.06 -13.21 -3.32
C GLY A 10 -12.44 -13.82 -3.47
N GLU A 11 -12.66 -14.66 -4.49
CA GLU A 11 -13.94 -15.34 -4.70
C GLU A 11 -14.29 -16.33 -3.58
N ASN A 12 -13.25 -16.90 -2.95
CA ASN A 12 -13.40 -17.87 -1.85
C ASN A 12 -13.30 -17.22 -0.47
N GLY A 13 -13.14 -15.90 -0.39
CA GLY A 13 -13.06 -15.17 0.88
C GLY A 13 -11.91 -15.64 1.77
N ARG A 14 -10.71 -15.84 1.20
CA ARG A 14 -9.55 -16.32 1.94
C ARG A 14 -8.22 -15.88 1.32
N VAL A 15 -7.18 -15.86 2.14
CA VAL A 15 -5.79 -15.74 1.71
C VAL A 15 -5.14 -17.11 1.83
N ASP A 16 -4.50 -17.54 0.77
CA ASP A 16 -3.77 -18.79 0.67
C ASP A 16 -2.26 -18.53 0.70
N MET A 17 -1.51 -19.40 1.39
CA MET A 17 -0.06 -19.41 1.42
C MET A 17 0.48 -20.55 0.54
N TRP A 18 1.47 -20.24 -0.28
CA TRP A 18 2.27 -21.18 -1.03
C TRP A 18 3.70 -21.18 -0.49
N THR A 19 4.15 -22.30 0.05
CA THR A 19 5.56 -22.47 0.44
C THR A 19 6.40 -22.87 -0.76
N LEU A 20 7.72 -22.65 -0.65
CA LEU A 20 8.66 -23.06 -1.71
C LEU A 20 8.48 -24.55 -2.04
N ASN A 21 8.37 -24.87 -3.33
CA ASN A 21 8.14 -26.23 -3.87
C ASN A 21 6.78 -26.86 -3.50
N ALA A 22 5.84 -26.14 -2.92
CA ALA A 22 4.50 -26.67 -2.66
C ALA A 22 3.72 -26.91 -3.95
N THR A 23 2.99 -28.00 -4.01
CA THR A 23 2.05 -28.32 -5.11
C THR A 23 0.62 -27.87 -4.80
N LYS A 24 0.36 -27.46 -3.56
CA LYS A 24 -0.94 -26.98 -3.09
C LYS A 24 -0.76 -25.82 -2.11
N SER A 25 -1.67 -24.88 -2.14
CA SER A 25 -1.75 -23.81 -1.15
C SER A 25 -2.40 -24.27 0.15
N VAL A 26 -2.12 -23.53 1.22
CA VAL A 26 -2.76 -23.69 2.53
C VAL A 26 -3.50 -22.42 2.88
N PRO A 27 -4.81 -22.46 3.24
CA PRO A 27 -5.52 -21.29 3.73
C PRO A 27 -4.90 -20.78 5.03
N VAL A 28 -4.56 -19.48 5.07
CA VAL A 28 -3.94 -18.85 6.25
C VAL A 28 -4.76 -17.72 6.84
N MET A 29 -5.77 -17.21 6.14
CA MET A 29 -6.66 -16.17 6.64
C MET A 29 -8.00 -16.28 5.92
N TYR A 30 -9.10 -16.22 6.68
CA TYR A 30 -10.45 -16.10 6.11
C TYR A 30 -10.92 -14.66 6.23
N VAL A 31 -11.50 -14.14 5.16
CA VAL A 31 -11.94 -12.75 5.04
C VAL A 31 -13.36 -12.70 4.47
N ASN A 32 -14.11 -11.64 4.81
CA ASN A 32 -15.41 -11.40 4.19
C ASN A 32 -15.23 -10.56 2.93
N GLY A 33 -14.87 -11.21 1.82
CA GLY A 33 -14.60 -10.54 0.53
C GLY A 33 -13.18 -10.78 0.02
N SER A 34 -12.61 -9.79 -0.67
CA SER A 34 -11.25 -9.84 -1.22
C SER A 34 -10.34 -8.77 -0.61
N CYS A 35 -9.07 -9.08 -0.52
CA CYS A 35 -8.04 -8.13 -0.11
C CYS A 35 -7.61 -7.26 -1.29
N SER A 36 -7.75 -5.95 -1.20
CA SER A 36 -7.18 -5.01 -2.18
C SER A 36 -5.65 -5.01 -2.11
N SER A 37 -5.09 -5.27 -0.93
CA SER A 37 -3.65 -5.42 -0.70
C SER A 37 -3.38 -6.35 0.47
N LEU A 38 -2.25 -7.07 0.39
CA LEU A 38 -1.70 -7.89 1.46
C LEU A 38 -0.35 -7.33 1.90
N PHE A 39 -0.05 -7.45 3.18
CA PHE A 39 1.27 -7.12 3.75
C PHE A 39 1.58 -8.09 4.90
N ILE A 40 2.86 -8.46 5.05
CA ILE A 40 3.33 -9.25 6.18
C ILE A 40 4.42 -8.45 6.89
N ASP A 41 4.25 -8.24 8.19
CA ASP A 41 5.23 -7.57 9.00
C ASP A 41 6.36 -8.49 9.51
N ILE A 42 7.32 -7.90 10.20
CA ILE A 42 8.50 -8.60 10.72
C ILE A 42 8.17 -9.64 11.81
N ASP A 43 7.00 -9.54 12.45
CA ASP A 43 6.51 -10.49 13.46
C ASP A 43 5.59 -11.58 12.84
N ASN A 44 5.64 -11.73 11.51
CA ASN A 44 4.85 -12.71 10.78
C ASN A 44 3.33 -12.51 10.98
N THR A 45 2.89 -11.24 11.00
CA THR A 45 1.48 -10.88 11.02
C THR A 45 1.04 -10.49 9.61
N LEU A 46 0.00 -11.14 9.11
CA LEU A 46 -0.62 -10.87 7.82
C LEU A 46 -1.69 -9.78 7.97
N TYR A 47 -1.61 -8.78 7.13
CA TYR A 47 -2.59 -7.68 7.01
C TYR A 47 -3.30 -7.77 5.66
N CYS A 48 -4.59 -7.44 5.67
CA CYS A 48 -5.44 -7.37 4.49
C CYS A 48 -6.25 -6.08 4.52
N SER A 49 -6.17 -5.27 3.48
CA SER A 49 -7.09 -4.15 3.26
C SER A 49 -8.34 -4.65 2.55
N LEU A 50 -9.50 -4.39 3.11
CA LEU A 50 -10.82 -4.77 2.60
C LEU A 50 -11.49 -3.53 2.00
N GLY A 51 -11.18 -3.20 0.73
CA GLY A 51 -11.65 -1.98 0.08
C GLY A 51 -13.17 -1.84 0.04
N LYS A 52 -13.90 -2.93 -0.13
CA LYS A 52 -15.38 -2.93 -0.13
C LYS A 52 -16.00 -2.86 1.27
N LEU A 53 -15.21 -3.04 2.32
CA LEU A 53 -15.67 -3.03 3.71
C LEU A 53 -15.02 -1.89 4.51
N ASP A 54 -14.31 -0.97 3.87
CA ASP A 54 -13.75 0.24 4.45
C ASP A 54 -12.94 -0.01 5.73
N GLN A 55 -12.15 -1.11 5.73
CA GLN A 55 -11.36 -1.50 6.90
C GLN A 55 -10.08 -2.26 6.52
N VAL A 56 -9.14 -2.30 7.45
CA VAL A 56 -7.96 -3.15 7.41
C VAL A 56 -8.02 -4.11 8.58
N ILE A 57 -7.80 -5.39 8.29
CA ILE A 57 -7.74 -6.45 9.30
C ILE A 57 -6.35 -7.07 9.33
N LYS A 58 -6.01 -7.71 10.46
CA LYS A 58 -4.77 -8.48 10.60
C LYS A 58 -5.01 -9.82 11.27
N ARG A 59 -4.06 -10.75 11.05
CA ARG A 59 -3.95 -12.03 11.73
C ARG A 59 -2.49 -12.39 11.97
N SER A 60 -2.13 -12.81 13.18
CA SER A 60 -0.82 -13.40 13.45
C SER A 60 -0.75 -14.81 12.87
N LEU A 61 0.24 -15.08 12.02
CA LEU A 61 0.50 -16.40 11.45
C LEU A 61 1.22 -17.33 12.43
N ASN A 62 1.77 -16.79 13.53
CA ASN A 62 2.37 -17.57 14.61
C ASN A 62 1.32 -18.11 15.60
N SER A 63 0.07 -17.65 15.50
CA SER A 63 -1.03 -18.10 16.36
C SER A 63 -1.78 -19.27 15.72
N VAL A 64 -2.16 -20.25 16.53
CA VAL A 64 -3.06 -21.35 16.12
C VAL A 64 -4.50 -20.87 15.91
N SER A 65 -4.87 -19.72 16.49
CA SER A 65 -6.18 -19.09 16.30
C SER A 65 -6.30 -18.48 14.90
N ASN A 66 -7.44 -18.73 14.25
CA ASN A 66 -7.79 -18.13 12.96
C ASN A 66 -8.49 -16.76 13.10
N THR A 67 -8.46 -16.16 14.29
CA THR A 67 -9.16 -14.88 14.53
C THR A 67 -8.45 -13.73 13.84
N THR A 68 -9.23 -12.89 13.19
CA THR A 68 -8.79 -11.60 12.62
C THR A 68 -9.15 -10.46 13.54
N THR A 69 -8.39 -9.38 13.49
CA THR A 69 -8.62 -8.16 14.27
C THR A 69 -8.65 -6.96 13.34
N ILE A 70 -9.64 -6.07 13.49
CA ILE A 70 -9.68 -4.78 12.79
C ILE A 70 -8.59 -3.87 13.39
N VAL A 71 -7.80 -3.24 12.51
CA VAL A 71 -6.70 -2.35 12.92
C VAL A 71 -6.81 -0.95 12.31
N ALA A 72 -7.70 -0.76 11.34
CA ALA A 72 -8.05 0.55 10.79
C ALA A 72 -9.42 0.49 10.11
N GLY A 73 -10.15 1.60 10.14
CA GLY A 73 -11.52 1.68 9.63
C GLY A 73 -12.53 1.04 10.58
N ASN A 74 -13.80 1.33 10.39
CA ASN A 74 -14.90 0.83 11.22
C ASN A 74 -15.97 0.04 10.45
N GLY A 75 -15.70 -0.23 9.15
CA GLY A 75 -16.64 -0.95 8.29
C GLY A 75 -17.72 -0.07 7.64
N SER A 76 -17.56 1.25 7.71
CA SER A 76 -18.42 2.22 7.02
C SER A 76 -17.56 3.28 6.33
N PRO A 77 -17.90 3.70 5.11
CA PRO A 77 -17.12 4.71 4.40
C PRO A 77 -17.20 6.07 5.10
N GLY A 78 -16.08 6.79 5.15
CA GLY A 78 -16.04 8.12 5.74
C GLY A 78 -14.64 8.67 5.91
N SER A 79 -14.55 9.97 6.20
CA SER A 79 -13.31 10.73 6.25
C SER A 79 -12.80 11.06 7.66
N ALA A 80 -13.50 10.66 8.72
CA ALA A 80 -13.03 10.84 10.11
C ALA A 80 -11.71 10.07 10.35
N SER A 81 -11.01 10.38 11.45
CA SER A 81 -9.69 9.77 11.73
C SER A 81 -9.73 8.25 11.94
N HIS A 82 -10.87 7.71 12.37
CA HIS A 82 -11.12 6.28 12.59
C HIS A 82 -11.85 5.60 11.42
N MET A 83 -12.12 6.32 10.33
CA MET A 83 -12.84 5.83 9.16
C MET A 83 -11.93 5.77 7.93
N LEU A 84 -12.28 4.91 6.99
CA LEU A 84 -11.65 4.78 5.68
C LEU A 84 -12.73 4.78 4.61
N ASP A 85 -12.34 4.98 3.36
CA ASP A 85 -13.20 4.85 2.19
C ASP A 85 -12.40 4.20 1.06
N ILE A 86 -12.78 3.00 0.68
CA ILE A 86 -12.09 2.17 -0.32
C ILE A 86 -10.57 2.12 -0.04
N PRO A 87 -10.11 1.63 1.14
CA PRO A 87 -8.69 1.45 1.41
C PRO A 87 -8.07 0.47 0.41
N TRP A 88 -6.94 0.88 -0.19
CA TRP A 88 -6.28 0.05 -1.20
C TRP A 88 -4.96 -0.48 -0.69
N GLY A 89 -3.84 0.17 -1.01
CA GLY A 89 -2.52 -0.28 -0.60
C GLY A 89 -2.28 -0.08 0.89
N ILE A 90 -1.56 -1.02 1.50
CA ILE A 90 -1.12 -0.95 2.89
C ILE A 90 0.38 -1.20 2.99
N PHE A 91 0.99 -0.67 4.04
CA PHE A 91 2.38 -0.90 4.44
C PHE A 91 2.48 -0.86 5.96
N VAL A 92 3.33 -1.69 6.56
CA VAL A 92 3.62 -1.67 8.00
C VAL A 92 5.11 -1.48 8.20
N ASP A 93 5.50 -0.47 8.98
CA ASP A 93 6.91 -0.20 9.28
C ASP A 93 7.43 -1.08 10.43
N ALA A 94 8.75 -1.01 10.68
CA ALA A 94 9.41 -1.76 11.74
C ALA A 94 8.98 -1.36 13.17
N LYS A 95 8.23 -0.26 13.32
CA LYS A 95 7.60 0.17 14.58
C LYS A 95 6.13 -0.24 14.67
N PHE A 96 5.68 -1.07 13.71
CA PHE A 96 4.29 -1.54 13.58
C PHE A 96 3.27 -0.41 13.34
N ASN A 97 3.68 0.75 12.82
CA ASN A 97 2.73 1.72 12.30
C ASN A 97 2.18 1.21 10.97
N LEU A 98 0.86 1.21 10.86
CA LEU A 98 0.14 0.86 9.63
C LEU A 98 -0.09 2.12 8.80
N TYR A 99 0.31 2.09 7.55
CA TYR A 99 0.04 3.12 6.55
C TYR A 99 -1.00 2.60 5.58
N VAL A 100 -2.01 3.41 5.28
CA VAL A 100 -3.15 3.04 4.41
C VAL A 100 -3.31 4.08 3.31
N ALA A 101 -3.33 3.63 2.07
CA ALA A 101 -3.79 4.40 0.92
C ALA A 101 -5.33 4.41 0.94
N ASP A 102 -5.88 5.49 1.49
CA ASP A 102 -7.31 5.72 1.68
C ASP A 102 -7.88 6.38 0.41
N CYS A 103 -8.06 5.55 -0.65
CA CYS A 103 -8.30 5.96 -2.02
C CYS A 103 -9.53 6.86 -2.14
N GLY A 104 -10.68 6.46 -1.60
CA GLY A 104 -11.93 7.23 -1.69
C GLY A 104 -11.83 8.60 -1.01
N ASN A 105 -10.98 8.71 0.00
CA ASN A 105 -10.71 9.98 0.70
C ASN A 105 -9.52 10.76 0.12
N ASN A 106 -8.83 10.26 -0.92
CA ASN A 106 -7.66 10.91 -1.54
C ASN A 106 -6.57 11.29 -0.53
N ARG A 107 -6.23 10.38 0.38
CA ARG A 107 -5.27 10.64 1.46
C ARG A 107 -4.44 9.40 1.82
N ILE A 108 -3.34 9.63 2.53
CA ILE A 108 -2.58 8.60 3.24
C ILE A 108 -2.81 8.75 4.73
N GLN A 109 -3.29 7.69 5.37
CA GLN A 109 -3.49 7.60 6.82
C GLN A 109 -2.43 6.72 7.45
N ARG A 110 -1.91 7.15 8.62
CA ARG A 110 -1.04 6.34 9.48
C ARG A 110 -1.75 6.04 10.79
N PHE A 111 -1.82 4.76 11.13
CA PHE A 111 -2.32 4.27 12.42
C PHE A 111 -1.16 3.76 13.25
N GLN A 112 -0.96 4.31 14.44
CA GLN A 112 0.04 3.80 15.38
C GLN A 112 -0.42 2.46 15.96
N LEU A 113 0.54 1.63 16.40
CA LEU A 113 0.24 0.34 17.00
C LEU A 113 -0.82 0.46 18.11
N GLY A 114 -1.90 -0.29 17.96
CA GLY A 114 -3.01 -0.32 18.93
C GLY A 114 -3.94 0.89 18.90
N GLN A 115 -3.76 1.85 17.98
CA GLN A 115 -4.62 3.01 17.81
C GLN A 115 -5.55 2.82 16.61
N LEU A 116 -6.85 3.10 16.82
CA LEU A 116 -7.85 3.08 15.74
C LEU A 116 -8.09 4.48 15.12
N ASN A 117 -7.52 5.54 15.69
CA ASN A 117 -7.53 6.87 15.12
C ASN A 117 -6.24 7.11 14.32
N GLY A 118 -6.39 7.34 13.04
CA GLY A 118 -5.28 7.62 12.14
C GLY A 118 -4.89 9.09 12.12
N THR A 119 -3.65 9.35 11.69
CA THR A 119 -3.13 10.68 11.37
C THR A 119 -2.97 10.78 9.87
N THR A 120 -3.52 11.82 9.24
CA THR A 120 -3.32 12.07 7.81
C THR A 120 -1.91 12.62 7.56
N LEU A 121 -1.16 11.93 6.69
CA LEU A 121 0.21 12.31 6.34
C LEU A 121 0.30 13.09 5.03
N ALA A 122 -0.57 12.77 4.06
CA ALA A 122 -0.60 13.42 2.75
C ALA A 122 -2.02 13.40 2.18
N GLY A 123 -2.31 14.35 1.30
CA GLY A 123 -3.60 14.48 0.64
C GLY A 123 -4.65 15.21 1.48
N ASN A 124 -5.92 14.90 1.29
CA ASN A 124 -7.03 15.59 1.94
C ASN A 124 -6.97 15.44 3.47
N GLY A 125 -7.01 16.59 4.18
CA GLY A 125 -6.89 16.63 5.63
C GLY A 125 -5.45 16.77 6.16
N ALA A 126 -4.45 16.91 5.28
CA ALA A 126 -3.06 17.24 5.62
C ALA A 126 -2.66 18.58 4.96
N PRO A 127 -2.91 19.72 5.60
CA PRO A 127 -2.61 21.04 5.03
C PRO A 127 -1.13 21.20 4.68
N GLY A 128 -0.85 21.85 3.54
CA GLY A 128 0.52 22.07 3.07
C GLY A 128 1.19 20.85 2.44
N THR A 129 0.47 19.76 2.25
CA THR A 129 0.96 18.57 1.52
C THR A 129 0.47 18.58 0.07
N ILE A 130 0.84 17.51 -0.65
CA ILE A 130 0.46 17.36 -2.06
C ILE A 130 -0.99 16.90 -2.19
N ILE A 131 -1.69 17.36 -3.24
CA ILE A 131 -3.02 16.86 -3.60
C ILE A 131 -2.87 15.48 -4.22
N LEU A 132 -3.59 14.49 -3.68
CA LEU A 132 -3.66 13.13 -4.18
C LEU A 132 -5.01 12.85 -4.85
N SER A 133 -5.04 11.87 -5.75
CA SER A 133 -6.27 11.35 -6.35
C SER A 133 -6.24 9.82 -6.41
N CYS A 134 -7.03 9.20 -5.56
CA CYS A 134 -7.07 7.75 -5.34
C CYS A 134 -5.67 7.12 -5.22
N PRO A 135 -4.91 7.38 -4.15
CA PRO A 135 -3.65 6.69 -3.91
C PRO A 135 -3.88 5.17 -3.82
N SER A 136 -3.06 4.38 -4.51
CA SER A 136 -3.26 2.93 -4.61
C SER A 136 -2.16 2.09 -3.95
N ARG A 137 -0.96 2.63 -3.76
CA ARG A 137 0.16 1.92 -3.13
C ARG A 137 1.02 2.87 -2.31
N ILE A 138 1.59 2.34 -1.23
CA ILE A 138 2.53 3.04 -0.36
C ILE A 138 3.72 2.13 -0.11
N VAL A 139 4.91 2.70 -0.11
CA VAL A 139 6.15 2.05 0.35
C VAL A 139 6.96 3.09 1.12
N LEU A 140 7.61 2.69 2.20
CA LEU A 140 8.67 3.47 2.84
C LEU A 140 10.02 2.90 2.40
N ASP A 141 10.99 3.78 2.15
CA ASP A 141 12.38 3.36 2.03
C ASP A 141 13.05 3.20 3.41
N ASP A 142 14.33 2.80 3.42
CA ASP A 142 15.08 2.56 4.64
C ASP A 142 15.32 3.84 5.48
N ASP A 143 15.27 5.00 4.84
CA ASP A 143 15.38 6.32 5.50
C ASP A 143 14.01 6.82 6.02
N GLY A 144 12.92 6.07 5.75
CA GLY A 144 11.57 6.39 6.17
C GLY A 144 10.86 7.40 5.27
N TYR A 145 11.38 7.66 4.06
CA TYR A 145 10.68 8.46 3.07
C TYR A 145 9.54 7.68 2.44
N LEU A 146 8.42 8.35 2.29
CA LEU A 146 7.17 7.80 1.80
C LEU A 146 7.10 7.93 0.28
N PHE A 147 6.84 6.82 -0.41
CA PHE A 147 6.53 6.79 -1.83
C PHE A 147 5.09 6.34 -2.03
N ILE A 148 4.35 7.06 -2.89
CA ILE A 148 2.91 6.91 -3.08
C ILE A 148 2.62 6.77 -4.58
N VAL A 149 1.88 5.75 -4.96
CA VAL A 149 1.24 5.70 -6.29
C VAL A 149 0.00 6.57 -6.23
N ASP A 150 0.04 7.70 -6.90
CA ASP A 150 -1.07 8.66 -7.05
C ASP A 150 -1.82 8.32 -8.36
N MET A 151 -2.64 7.28 -8.30
CA MET A 151 -3.11 6.50 -9.44
C MET A 151 -3.88 7.33 -10.46
N LEU A 152 -4.86 8.11 -10.03
CA LEU A 152 -5.69 8.91 -10.93
C LEU A 152 -5.00 10.21 -11.39
N ASN A 153 -3.87 10.58 -10.80
CA ASN A 153 -2.98 11.62 -11.28
C ASN A 153 -1.80 11.05 -12.10
N HIS A 154 -1.82 9.74 -12.38
CA HIS A 154 -0.88 9.05 -13.28
C HIS A 154 0.60 9.24 -12.92
N ARG A 155 0.93 9.29 -11.63
CA ARG A 155 2.29 9.62 -11.14
C ARG A 155 2.67 8.88 -9.87
N ILE A 156 3.97 8.90 -9.58
CA ILE A 156 4.52 8.50 -8.28
C ILE A 156 4.98 9.76 -7.54
N ILE A 157 4.61 9.85 -6.28
CA ILE A 157 5.00 10.90 -5.36
C ILE A 157 6.05 10.34 -4.40
N GLY A 158 7.09 11.11 -4.11
CA GLY A 158 8.06 10.82 -3.05
C GLY A 158 8.07 11.93 -2.00
N SER A 159 8.16 11.57 -0.73
CA SER A 159 8.48 12.53 0.34
C SER A 159 9.99 12.75 0.42
N GLY A 160 10.41 13.83 1.06
CA GLY A 160 11.80 14.17 1.27
C GLY A 160 11.94 15.30 2.30
N PRO A 161 13.18 15.81 2.55
CA PRO A 161 13.43 16.85 3.54
C PRO A 161 12.62 18.15 3.30
N HIS A 162 12.22 18.38 2.05
CA HIS A 162 11.48 19.57 1.63
C HIS A 162 9.98 19.28 1.35
N GLY A 163 9.44 18.17 1.87
CA GLY A 163 8.05 17.74 1.67
C GLY A 163 7.86 16.79 0.49
N PHE A 164 6.65 16.73 -0.02
CA PHE A 164 6.26 15.82 -1.10
C PHE A 164 6.52 16.44 -2.48
N ARG A 165 7.00 15.60 -3.41
CA ARG A 165 7.20 15.98 -4.82
C ARG A 165 6.85 14.84 -5.75
N CYS A 166 6.53 15.17 -6.99
CA CYS A 166 6.43 14.17 -8.05
C CYS A 166 7.82 13.63 -8.39
N VAL A 167 7.97 12.31 -8.51
CA VAL A 167 9.25 11.65 -8.86
C VAL A 167 9.19 10.91 -10.19
N VAL A 168 8.02 10.39 -10.58
CA VAL A 168 7.79 9.68 -11.86
C VAL A 168 6.41 10.05 -12.39
N GLY A 169 6.27 10.14 -13.73
CA GLY A 169 4.99 10.49 -14.37
C GLY A 169 4.63 11.96 -14.25
N CYS A 170 5.61 12.85 -14.00
CA CYS A 170 5.37 14.27 -13.69
C CYS A 170 4.96 15.11 -14.91
N SER A 171 5.05 14.57 -16.12
CA SER A 171 4.65 15.22 -17.36
C SER A 171 3.20 14.94 -17.79
N GLY A 172 2.41 14.33 -16.89
CA GLY A 172 1.02 13.96 -17.15
C GLY A 172 0.85 12.55 -17.70
N GLU A 173 -0.40 12.17 -17.95
CA GLU A 173 -0.75 10.85 -18.48
C GLU A 173 -0.20 10.61 -19.89
N GLY A 174 0.15 9.37 -20.18
CA GLY A 174 0.58 8.98 -21.52
C GLY A 174 1.41 7.70 -21.55
N SER A 175 1.92 7.38 -22.74
CA SER A 175 2.68 6.15 -23.03
C SER A 175 4.17 6.38 -23.26
N ALA A 176 4.67 7.62 -23.20
CA ALA A 176 6.09 7.93 -23.35
C ALA A 176 6.91 7.32 -22.19
N SER A 177 8.26 7.27 -22.35
CA SER A 177 9.16 6.64 -21.38
C SER A 177 9.19 7.34 -19.99
N ASN A 178 8.76 8.59 -19.93
CA ASN A 178 8.66 9.39 -18.71
C ASN A 178 7.20 9.60 -18.23
N GLN A 179 6.25 8.95 -18.87
CA GLN A 179 4.81 9.03 -18.56
C GLN A 179 4.29 7.70 -18.03
N LEU A 180 3.19 7.78 -17.29
CA LEU A 180 2.42 6.64 -16.78
C LEU A 180 0.94 6.81 -17.16
N PHE A 181 0.22 5.67 -17.19
CA PHE A 181 -1.23 5.70 -17.36
C PHE A 181 -1.90 4.69 -16.43
N PHE A 182 -2.59 5.17 -15.40
CA PHE A 182 -3.18 4.38 -14.31
C PHE A 182 -2.17 3.42 -13.65
N PRO A 183 -1.05 3.92 -13.08
CA PRO A 183 -0.15 3.08 -12.33
C PRO A 183 -0.87 2.54 -11.09
N THR A 184 -0.72 1.25 -10.78
CA THR A 184 -1.43 0.62 -9.64
C THR A 184 -0.50 0.15 -8.54
N SER A 185 0.74 -0.14 -8.85
CA SER A 185 1.73 -0.63 -7.89
C SER A 185 3.14 -0.28 -8.32
N PHE A 186 4.08 -0.35 -7.40
CA PHE A 186 5.51 -0.33 -7.68
C PHE A 186 6.31 -1.09 -6.63
N SER A 187 7.55 -1.38 -6.94
CA SER A 187 8.55 -1.97 -6.05
C SER A 187 9.93 -1.43 -6.36
N PHE A 188 10.83 -1.44 -5.39
CA PHE A 188 12.25 -1.19 -5.60
C PHE A 188 13.02 -2.50 -5.76
N ASP A 189 14.08 -2.48 -6.57
CA ASP A 189 15.12 -3.51 -6.50
C ASP A 189 16.19 -3.14 -5.45
N SER A 190 17.14 -4.05 -5.23
CA SER A 190 18.25 -3.83 -4.28
C SER A 190 19.23 -2.71 -4.67
N TYR A 191 19.10 -2.16 -5.87
CA TYR A 191 19.88 -1.03 -6.36
C TYR A 191 19.12 0.30 -6.27
N GLY A 192 17.90 0.28 -5.72
CA GLY A 192 17.02 1.45 -5.63
C GLY A 192 16.29 1.81 -6.92
N ASN A 193 16.33 0.96 -7.96
CA ASN A 193 15.53 1.22 -9.15
C ASN A 193 14.05 0.93 -8.88
N MET A 194 13.17 1.74 -9.43
CA MET A 194 11.72 1.60 -9.28
C MET A 194 11.12 0.87 -10.48
N PHE A 195 10.35 -0.19 -10.21
CA PHE A 195 9.55 -0.90 -11.20
C PHE A 195 8.09 -0.59 -10.99
N VAL A 196 7.44 0.05 -11.94
CA VAL A 196 6.06 0.54 -11.84
C VAL A 196 5.15 -0.30 -12.72
N THR A 197 4.04 -0.79 -12.15
CA THR A 197 2.95 -1.40 -12.92
C THR A 197 2.15 -0.30 -13.60
N ASP A 198 2.43 -0.07 -14.87
CA ASP A 198 1.81 0.96 -15.72
C ASP A 198 0.60 0.35 -16.45
N THR A 199 -0.50 0.20 -15.71
CA THR A 199 -1.60 -0.74 -16.00
C THR A 199 -2.29 -0.47 -17.33
N ARG A 200 -2.65 0.77 -17.62
CA ARG A 200 -3.35 1.12 -18.87
C ARG A 200 -2.43 1.10 -20.09
N ASN A 201 -1.12 1.16 -19.87
CA ASN A 201 -0.12 0.96 -20.92
C ASN A 201 0.31 -0.52 -21.05
N THR A 202 -0.29 -1.44 -20.27
CA THR A 202 -0.02 -2.88 -20.33
C THR A 202 1.46 -3.23 -20.23
N ARG A 203 2.22 -2.53 -19.37
CA ARG A 203 3.67 -2.71 -19.20
C ARG A 203 4.11 -2.58 -17.75
N ILE A 204 5.28 -3.14 -17.44
CA ILE A 204 6.08 -2.78 -16.27
C ILE A 204 7.20 -1.86 -16.75
N GLN A 205 7.29 -0.67 -16.18
CA GLN A 205 8.30 0.31 -16.56
C GLN A 205 9.32 0.45 -15.44
N LYS A 206 10.62 0.38 -15.81
CA LYS A 206 11.74 0.58 -14.91
C LYS A 206 12.19 2.04 -14.96
N PHE A 207 12.34 2.65 -13.79
CA PHE A 207 12.93 3.99 -13.61
C PHE A 207 14.20 3.86 -12.79
N PHE A 208 15.28 4.48 -13.28
CA PHE A 208 16.53 4.61 -12.55
C PHE A 208 16.42 5.84 -11.65
N LEU A 209 16.30 5.62 -10.35
CA LEU A 209 16.37 6.72 -9.39
C LEU A 209 17.85 7.07 -9.23
N SER A 210 18.30 8.16 -9.85
CA SER A 210 19.65 8.65 -9.62
C SER A 210 19.79 9.06 -8.14
N ILE A 211 20.95 8.78 -7.54
CA ILE A 211 21.35 9.10 -6.16
C ILE A 211 21.16 10.58 -5.77
N ASN A 212 20.86 11.45 -6.71
CA ASN A 212 20.54 12.86 -6.48
C ASN A 212 19.09 13.12 -6.02
N PHE A 213 18.26 12.07 -5.85
CA PHE A 213 16.89 12.24 -5.34
C PHE A 213 16.83 12.39 -3.82
N CYS A 214 17.81 11.80 -3.10
CA CYS A 214 18.03 12.06 -1.67
C CYS A 214 19.15 13.09 -1.59
N GLY A 215 18.81 14.39 -1.64
CA GLY A 215 19.80 15.44 -1.45
C GLY A 215 20.53 15.26 -0.13
N LYS A 216 21.88 15.00 -0.21
CA LYS A 216 22.78 15.25 0.91
C LYS A 216 22.84 16.75 1.16
#